data_ae217820ef57fa18990d75b4b699d32b
#
_entry.id   ae217820ef57fa18990d75b4b699d32b
#
_cell.length_a   1.000
_cell.length_b   1.000
_cell.length_c   1.000
_cell.angle_alpha   90.00
_cell.angle_beta   90.00
_cell.angle_gamma   90.00
#
_symmetry.space_group_name_H-M   'P 1'
#
loop_
_entity.id
_entity.type
_entity.pdbx_description
1 polymer ?
#
loop_
_entity_poly.entity_id
_entity_poly.type
_entity_poly.pdbx_seq_one_letter_code
_entity_poly.pdbx_strand_id
1 'polypeptide(L)'
;MMEVKVLKEKAKELEIEVDEKNETILNPLKERLLRYESVSYVECSKEHPLLSRPRIYVRVNEGKPRDIVVKALRDLQKEFKSFREQIEKK
;
A
#
# COMPACT_ATOMS: atom_id res chain seq x y z
N MET A 1 10.55 1.62 -10.44
CA MET A 1 9.10 1.85 -10.35
C MET A 1 8.41 0.61 -9.83
N MET A 2 7.50 0.77 -8.91
CA MET A 2 6.78 -0.36 -8.32
C MET A 2 5.68 -0.85 -9.25
N GLU A 3 5.66 -2.15 -9.50
CA GLU A 3 4.59 -2.75 -10.27
C GLU A 3 3.46 -3.16 -9.34
N VAL A 4 2.25 -2.75 -9.67
CA VAL A 4 1.06 -3.05 -8.90
C VAL A 4 -0.01 -3.58 -9.85
N LYS A 5 -0.59 -4.71 -9.49
CA LYS A 5 -1.67 -5.30 -10.27
C LYS A 5 -2.95 -5.29 -9.44
N VAL A 6 -4.01 -4.77 -10.02
CA VAL A 6 -5.32 -4.75 -9.36
C VAL A 6 -5.96 -6.12 -9.54
N LEU A 7 -6.22 -6.83 -8.43
CA LEU A 7 -6.85 -8.14 -8.44
C LEU A 7 -8.36 -8.04 -8.28
N LYS A 8 -8.81 -7.07 -7.50
CA LYS A 8 -10.23 -6.88 -7.23
C LYS A 8 -10.48 -5.40 -6.95
N GLU A 9 -11.50 -4.85 -7.56
CA GLU A 9 -11.89 -3.47 -7.32
C GLU A 9 -13.40 -3.36 -7.23
N LYS A 10 -13.90 -2.90 -6.08
CA LYS A 10 -15.30 -2.64 -5.85
C LYS A 10 -15.46 -1.23 -5.32
N ALA A 11 -16.70 -0.79 -5.13
CA ALA A 11 -16.97 0.57 -4.68
C ALA A 11 -16.25 0.94 -3.38
N LYS A 12 -16.12 -0.01 -2.46
CA LYS A 12 -15.51 0.21 -1.14
C LYS A 12 -14.36 -0.73 -0.83
N GLU A 13 -13.97 -1.58 -1.76
CA GLU A 13 -12.92 -2.58 -1.54
C GLU A 13 -11.93 -2.57 -2.69
N LEU A 14 -10.67 -2.78 -2.37
CA LEU A 14 -9.62 -2.91 -3.36
C LEU A 14 -8.60 -3.94 -2.89
N GLU A 15 -8.26 -4.87 -3.77
CA GLU A 15 -7.18 -5.82 -3.54
C GLU A 15 -6.15 -5.66 -4.64
N ILE A 16 -4.91 -5.45 -4.25
CA ILE A 16 -3.82 -5.28 -5.18
C ILE A 16 -2.68 -6.23 -4.85
N GLU A 17 -1.95 -6.62 -5.88
CA GLU A 17 -0.78 -7.46 -5.79
C GLU A 17 0.44 -6.60 -6.10
N VAL A 18 1.48 -6.72 -5.27
CA VAL A 18 2.72 -5.98 -5.49
C VAL A 18 3.85 -6.94 -5.83
N ASP A 19 4.87 -6.40 -6.50
CA ASP A 19 6.06 -7.15 -6.83
C ASP A 19 6.79 -7.58 -5.55
N GLU A 20 7.39 -8.77 -5.56
CA GLU A 20 8.19 -9.27 -4.45
C GLU A 20 9.29 -8.30 -4.03
N LYS A 21 9.87 -7.60 -4.99
CA LYS A 21 10.92 -6.63 -4.72
C LYS A 21 10.45 -5.48 -3.84
N ASN A 22 9.14 -5.24 -3.82
CA ASN A 22 8.55 -4.15 -3.05
C ASN A 22 7.74 -4.64 -1.87
N GLU A 23 7.95 -5.88 -1.45
CA GLU A 23 7.25 -6.46 -0.30
C GLU A 23 7.44 -5.63 0.95
N THR A 24 8.61 -5.04 1.13
CA THR A 24 8.92 -4.24 2.31
C THR A 24 8.06 -2.99 2.46
N ILE A 25 7.42 -2.53 1.38
CA ILE A 25 6.54 -1.37 1.44
C ILE A 25 5.17 -1.70 2.02
N LEU A 26 4.81 -3.00 2.07
CA LEU A 26 3.47 -3.39 2.52
C LEU A 26 3.19 -3.01 3.96
N ASN A 27 4.14 -3.23 4.88
CA ASN A 27 3.94 -2.86 6.27
C ASN A 27 3.81 -1.35 6.47
N PRO A 28 4.70 -0.52 5.93
CA PRO A 28 4.53 0.93 6.00
C PRO A 28 3.22 1.40 5.35
N LEU A 29 2.84 0.79 4.23
CA LEU A 29 1.60 1.14 3.54
C LEU A 29 0.38 0.80 4.39
N LYS A 30 0.38 -0.40 4.99
CA LYS A 30 -0.69 -0.82 5.87
C LYS A 30 -0.84 0.15 7.04
N GLU A 31 0.25 0.51 7.69
CA GLU A 31 0.22 1.43 8.81
C GLU A 31 -0.29 2.81 8.41
N ARG A 32 0.14 3.28 7.24
CA ARG A 32 -0.32 4.58 6.74
C ARG A 32 -1.82 4.56 6.46
N LEU A 33 -2.30 3.50 5.81
CA LEU A 33 -3.72 3.36 5.50
C LEU A 33 -4.58 3.33 6.74
N LEU A 34 -4.10 2.67 7.80
CA LEU A 34 -4.84 2.58 9.04
C LEU A 34 -4.96 3.92 9.78
N ARG A 35 -4.16 4.91 9.41
CA ARG A 35 -4.25 6.25 9.98
C ARG A 35 -5.37 7.09 9.39
N TYR A 36 -5.88 6.70 8.22
CA TYR A 36 -6.96 7.44 7.58
C TYR A 36 -8.31 7.01 8.16
N GLU A 37 -9.12 7.97 8.52
CA GLU A 37 -10.45 7.70 9.09
C GLU A 37 -11.36 6.98 8.11
N SER A 38 -11.20 7.22 6.82
CA SER A 38 -12.00 6.58 5.80
C SER A 38 -11.69 5.11 5.58
N VAL A 39 -10.54 4.63 6.08
CA VAL A 39 -10.16 3.22 5.96
C VAL A 39 -10.72 2.42 7.13
N SER A 40 -11.49 1.38 6.84
CA SER A 40 -12.08 0.53 7.87
C SER A 40 -11.30 -0.75 8.10
N TYR A 41 -10.58 -1.25 7.09
CA TYR A 41 -9.86 -2.51 7.21
C TYR A 41 -8.74 -2.60 6.19
N VAL A 42 -7.61 -3.12 6.64
CA VAL A 42 -6.45 -3.39 5.77
C VAL A 42 -5.86 -4.73 6.16
N GLU A 43 -5.59 -5.57 5.16
CA GLU A 43 -4.95 -6.85 5.38
C GLU A 43 -3.87 -7.08 4.33
N CYS A 44 -2.70 -7.51 4.77
CA CYS A 44 -1.64 -7.94 3.89
C CYS A 44 -1.55 -9.45 3.94
N SER A 45 -1.45 -10.09 2.78
CA SER A 45 -1.35 -11.55 2.73
C SER A 45 -0.31 -12.01 1.72
N LYS A 46 0.26 -13.19 2.00
CA LYS A 46 1.20 -13.87 1.14
C LYS A 46 0.88 -15.36 1.26
N GLU A 47 -0.03 -15.83 0.42
CA GLU A 47 -0.58 -17.18 0.55
C GLU A 47 0.43 -18.30 0.32
N HIS A 48 1.25 -18.18 -0.71
CA HIS A 48 2.21 -19.23 -1.04
C HIS A 48 3.60 -18.64 -1.19
N PRO A 49 4.56 -19.09 -0.40
CA PRO A 49 5.91 -18.54 -0.45
C PRO A 49 6.64 -18.71 -1.79
N LEU A 50 6.21 -19.68 -2.59
CA LEU A 50 6.90 -19.97 -3.85
C LEU A 50 6.24 -19.37 -5.08
N LEU A 51 4.92 -19.18 -5.05
CA LEU A 51 4.18 -18.80 -6.25
C LEU A 51 3.37 -17.53 -6.12
N SER A 52 3.09 -17.09 -4.91
CA SER A 52 2.25 -15.91 -4.68
C SER A 52 3.05 -14.66 -4.46
N ARG A 53 2.59 -13.58 -5.06
CA ARG A 53 3.14 -12.27 -4.76
C ARG A 53 2.40 -11.69 -3.56
N PRO A 54 3.05 -10.82 -2.78
CA PRO A 54 2.37 -10.16 -1.67
C PRO A 54 1.15 -9.38 -2.15
N ARG A 55 0.09 -9.43 -1.38
CA ARG A 55 -1.16 -8.72 -1.68
C ARG A 55 -1.59 -7.87 -0.52
N ILE A 56 -2.26 -6.77 -0.83
CA ILE A 56 -2.87 -5.93 0.18
C ILE A 56 -4.35 -5.74 -0.16
N TYR A 57 -5.20 -5.94 0.84
CA TYR A 57 -6.64 -5.75 0.74
C TYR A 57 -7.04 -4.54 1.58
N VAL A 58 -7.77 -3.62 0.99
CA VAL A 58 -8.20 -2.39 1.64
C VAL A 58 -9.71 -2.24 1.53
N ARG A 59 -10.36 -1.94 2.66
CA ARG A 59 -11.78 -1.61 2.69
C ARG A 59 -11.93 -0.21 3.27
N VAL A 60 -12.78 0.59 2.64
CA VAL A 60 -13.01 1.96 3.06
C VAL A 60 -14.48 2.18 3.42
N ASN A 61 -14.71 3.15 4.32
CA ASN A 61 -16.05 3.59 4.70
C ASN A 61 -16.58 4.67 3.78
N GLU A 62 -15.68 5.52 3.30
CA GLU A 62 -16.01 6.67 2.45
C GLU A 62 -15.01 6.79 1.33
N GLY A 63 -15.45 7.38 0.22
CA GLY A 63 -14.60 7.63 -0.92
C GLY A 63 -14.29 6.37 -1.71
N LYS A 64 -13.25 6.45 -2.50
CA LYS A 64 -12.81 5.33 -3.34
C LYS A 64 -11.53 4.73 -2.78
N PRO A 65 -11.46 3.41 -2.61
CA PRO A 65 -10.25 2.78 -2.08
C PRO A 65 -9.01 3.04 -2.94
N ARG A 66 -9.19 3.09 -4.26
CA ARG A 66 -8.09 3.38 -5.18
C ARG A 66 -7.45 4.74 -4.88
N ASP A 67 -8.27 5.77 -4.69
CA ASP A 67 -7.77 7.12 -4.41
C ASP A 67 -7.01 7.17 -3.10
N ILE A 68 -7.51 6.48 -2.10
CA ILE A 68 -6.89 6.43 -0.78
C ILE A 68 -5.54 5.70 -0.84
N VAL A 69 -5.47 4.59 -1.56
CA VAL A 69 -4.21 3.85 -1.73
C VAL A 69 -3.18 4.70 -2.48
N VAL A 70 -3.60 5.39 -3.54
CA VAL A 70 -2.70 6.28 -4.29
C VAL A 70 -2.18 7.39 -3.39
N LYS A 71 -3.05 7.99 -2.59
CA LYS A 71 -2.64 9.03 -1.64
C LYS A 71 -1.62 8.49 -0.63
N ALA A 72 -1.87 7.30 -0.10
CA ALA A 72 -0.96 6.68 0.86
C ALA A 72 0.41 6.42 0.24
N LEU A 73 0.44 5.94 -0.99
CA LEU A 73 1.70 5.69 -1.70
C LEU A 73 2.47 6.99 -1.94
N ARG A 74 1.77 8.06 -2.32
CA ARG A 74 2.41 9.36 -2.51
C ARG A 74 2.99 9.88 -1.21
N ASP A 75 2.26 9.76 -0.12
CA ASP A 75 2.72 10.21 1.20
C ASP A 75 3.95 9.43 1.64
N LEU A 76 3.97 8.13 1.41
CA LEU A 76 5.13 7.30 1.73
C LEU A 76 6.34 7.67 0.90
N GLN A 77 6.16 7.94 -0.38
CA GLN A 77 7.24 8.35 -1.25
C GLN A 77 7.87 9.65 -0.78
N LYS A 78 7.06 10.60 -0.33
CA LYS A 78 7.54 11.85 0.22
C LYS A 78 8.36 11.63 1.49
N GLU A 79 7.89 10.77 2.37
CA GLU A 79 8.60 10.45 3.59
C GLU A 79 9.94 9.78 3.31
N PHE A 80 9.98 8.82 2.40
CA PHE A 80 11.21 8.14 2.02
C PHE A 80 12.19 9.10 1.37
N LYS A 81 11.71 9.98 0.52
CA LYS A 81 12.56 10.98 -0.12
C LYS A 81 13.15 11.93 0.90
N SER A 82 12.35 12.41 1.82
CA SER A 82 12.79 13.30 2.88
C SER A 82 13.84 12.63 3.77
N PHE A 83 13.61 11.40 4.15
CA PHE A 83 14.55 10.61 4.95
C PHE A 83 15.87 10.43 4.23
N ARG A 84 15.80 10.10 2.95
CA ARG A 84 16.99 9.93 2.11
C ARG A 84 17.80 11.21 2.02
N GLU A 85 17.13 12.34 1.82
CA GLU A 85 17.80 13.64 1.76
C GLU A 85 18.51 13.97 3.06
N GLN A 86 17.91 13.66 4.19
CA GLN A 86 18.52 13.89 5.49
C GLN A 86 19.79 13.06 5.69
N ILE A 87 19.78 11.83 5.21
CA ILE A 87 20.96 10.97 5.29
C ILE A 87 22.07 11.46 4.37
N GLU A 88 21.72 11.86 3.16
CA GLU A 88 22.70 12.30 2.16
C GLU A 88 23.36 13.63 2.51
N LYS A 89 22.72 14.44 3.33
CA LYS A 89 23.26 15.74 3.72
C LYS A 89 24.34 15.69 4.78
N LYS A 90 24.64 14.55 5.30
CA LYS A 90 25.71 14.43 6.28
C LYS A 90 27.07 14.33 5.65
#